data_fe3142ead0e8be12e92722fe246f1492
#
_entry.id   fe3142ead0e8be12e92722fe246f1492
#
_cell.length_a   1.000
_cell.length_b   1.000
_cell.length_c   1.000
_cell.angle_alpha   90.00
_cell.angle_beta   90.00
_cell.angle_gamma   90.00
#
_symmetry.space_group_name_H-M   'P 1'
#
loop_
_entity.id
_entity.type
_entity.pdbx_description
1 polymer ?
#
loop_
_entity_poly.entity_id
_entity_poly.type
_entity_poly.pdbx_seq_one_letter_code
_entity_poly.pdbx_strand_id
1 'polypeptide(L)'
;MAKFSFHCQCYKAGQLGGIDKHNRRLNKNYISNPDINIERSKENRIYIAPKQLLYQDCKDIINKKVIANGGRVTKASNWICECIFSYPEELPIERLDEYNDLVIKYMGARLGADNIVMACCHVQDEAGVPHLHLDIIPIDNGKLSSKTLITRDFITSIHRLMPMILRNHGFNVESYEETETRRTGGLSAKEYKKKMEEESRELNKKLDEMVKEYNNLADKYNKLVEDKEALEQKNRNKAYEVINQQERNR
;
A
#
# COMPACT_ATOMS: atom_id res chain seq x y z
N MET A 1 -2.69 13.42 -10.85
CA MET A 1 -1.44 13.54 -10.05
C MET A 1 -1.55 12.61 -8.86
N ALA A 2 -0.47 11.95 -8.54
CA ALA A 2 -0.39 10.98 -7.43
C ALA A 2 -0.34 11.68 -6.07
N LYS A 3 -0.99 11.10 -5.04
CA LYS A 3 -1.00 11.66 -3.69
C LYS A 3 0.20 11.17 -2.88
N PHE A 4 0.98 12.10 -2.33
CA PHE A 4 2.06 11.78 -1.40
C PHE A 4 1.50 11.41 -0.02
N SER A 5 1.95 10.29 0.51
CA SER A 5 1.58 9.82 1.85
C SER A 5 2.81 9.55 2.71
N PHE A 6 2.78 10.08 3.93
CA PHE A 6 3.82 9.93 4.95
C PHE A 6 3.20 9.71 6.32
N HIS A 7 3.70 8.72 7.04
CA HIS A 7 3.35 8.43 8.43
C HIS A 7 4.60 8.19 9.25
N CYS A 8 4.60 8.60 10.52
CA CYS A 8 5.71 8.34 11.43
C CYS A 8 5.21 7.89 12.80
N GLN A 9 5.78 6.81 13.31
CA GLN A 9 5.49 6.28 14.64
C GLN A 9 6.78 5.94 15.36
N CYS A 10 6.86 6.24 16.66
CA CYS A 10 8.06 5.96 17.44
C CYS A 10 7.86 4.79 18.39
N TYR A 11 8.91 3.99 18.56
CA TYR A 11 8.87 2.72 19.29
C TYR A 11 9.97 2.61 20.33
N LYS A 12 9.65 1.92 21.42
CA LYS A 12 10.57 1.64 22.53
C LYS A 12 11.38 0.37 22.25
N ALA A 13 12.47 0.18 22.99
CA ALA A 13 13.36 -0.96 22.88
C ALA A 13 12.66 -2.32 22.79
N GLY A 14 11.65 -2.56 23.63
CA GLY A 14 10.93 -3.86 23.67
C GLY A 14 10.07 -4.16 22.44
N GLN A 15 9.85 -3.17 21.56
CA GLN A 15 9.02 -3.33 20.36
C GLN A 15 9.85 -3.63 19.10
N LEU A 16 11.18 -3.40 19.16
CA LEU A 16 12.06 -3.50 18.00
C LEU A 16 12.11 -4.91 17.39
N GLY A 17 11.99 -5.95 18.21
CA GLY A 17 11.97 -7.32 17.72
C GLY A 17 10.74 -7.63 16.84
N GLY A 18 9.59 -7.01 17.13
CA GLY A 18 8.39 -7.14 16.29
C GLY A 18 8.56 -6.41 14.97
N ILE A 19 9.10 -5.18 15.01
CA ILE A 19 9.37 -4.35 13.83
C ILE A 19 10.39 -5.04 12.91
N ASP A 20 11.51 -5.50 13.47
CA ASP A 20 12.54 -6.22 12.73
C ASP A 20 11.98 -7.45 11.99
N LYS A 21 11.14 -8.22 12.68
CA LYS A 21 10.48 -9.40 12.09
C LYS A 21 9.49 -9.02 11.00
N HIS A 22 8.72 -7.95 11.18
CA HIS A 22 7.79 -7.45 10.17
C HIS A 22 8.54 -6.92 8.94
N ASN A 23 9.44 -5.97 9.13
CA ASN A 23 10.09 -5.26 8.04
C ASN A 23 10.99 -6.18 7.20
N ARG A 24 11.73 -7.10 7.83
CA ARG A 24 12.59 -8.07 7.12
C ARG A 24 11.91 -9.40 6.80
N ARG A 25 10.61 -9.55 7.09
CA ARG A 25 9.85 -10.80 6.85
C ARG A 25 10.50 -12.04 7.49
N LEU A 26 10.94 -11.91 8.74
CA LEU A 26 11.66 -13.01 9.43
C LEU A 26 10.74 -14.10 10.01
N ASN A 27 9.44 -13.89 10.06
CA ASN A 27 8.49 -14.90 10.51
C ASN A 27 8.11 -15.86 9.38
N LYS A 28 7.89 -17.13 9.72
CA LYS A 28 7.38 -18.13 8.77
C LYS A 28 5.89 -17.95 8.45
N ASN A 29 5.14 -17.30 9.34
CA ASN A 29 3.73 -16.98 9.18
C ASN A 29 3.40 -15.68 9.94
N TYR A 30 2.32 -15.02 9.53
CA TYR A 30 1.87 -13.74 10.07
C TYR A 30 0.41 -13.82 10.50
N ILE A 31 0.13 -14.52 11.62
CA ILE A 31 -1.23 -14.70 12.14
C ILE A 31 -1.90 -13.35 12.45
N SER A 32 -1.13 -12.37 12.94
CA SER A 32 -1.62 -11.02 13.25
C SER A 32 -1.82 -10.12 12.02
N ASN A 33 -1.24 -10.50 10.88
CA ASN A 33 -1.41 -9.79 9.60
C ASN A 33 -1.52 -10.82 8.46
N PRO A 34 -2.69 -11.45 8.30
CA PRO A 34 -2.90 -12.52 7.33
C PRO A 34 -2.82 -12.07 5.87
N ASP A 35 -2.80 -10.76 5.63
CA ASP A 35 -2.67 -10.20 4.28
C ASP A 35 -1.25 -10.34 3.71
N ILE A 36 -0.26 -10.72 4.54
CA ILE A 36 1.12 -10.89 4.09
C ILE A 36 1.27 -12.21 3.32
N ASN A 37 1.64 -12.10 2.05
CA ASN A 37 2.00 -13.22 1.19
C ASN A 37 3.53 -13.43 1.21
N ILE A 38 3.98 -14.41 1.98
CA ILE A 38 5.41 -14.69 2.18
C ILE A 38 6.11 -15.07 0.86
N GLU A 39 5.44 -15.73 -0.07
CA GLU A 39 6.03 -16.11 -1.36
C GLU A 39 6.39 -14.88 -2.20
N ARG A 40 5.65 -13.80 -2.05
CA ARG A 40 5.92 -12.51 -2.70
C ARG A 40 6.91 -11.64 -1.96
N SER A 41 7.26 -11.96 -0.72
CA SER A 41 8.23 -11.18 0.08
C SER A 41 9.63 -11.15 -0.55
N LYS A 42 9.93 -12.04 -1.48
CA LYS A 42 11.15 -11.98 -2.33
C LYS A 42 11.21 -10.76 -3.26
N GLU A 43 10.07 -10.12 -3.52
CA GLU A 43 9.97 -8.91 -4.34
C GLU A 43 10.31 -7.64 -3.52
N ASN A 44 10.33 -7.76 -2.18
CA ASN A 44 10.67 -6.66 -1.29
C ASN A 44 12.12 -6.23 -1.48
N ARG A 45 12.37 -4.93 -1.28
CA ARG A 45 13.68 -4.32 -1.53
C ARG A 45 14.27 -3.81 -0.23
N ILE A 46 15.51 -4.17 0.04
CA ILE A 46 16.24 -3.72 1.24
C ILE A 46 17.35 -2.79 0.78
N TYR A 47 17.28 -1.53 1.17
CA TYR A 47 18.27 -0.48 0.84
C TYR A 47 19.29 -0.34 1.95
N ILE A 48 18.85 -0.42 3.21
CA ILE A 48 19.71 -0.41 4.40
C ILE A 48 19.24 -1.54 5.30
N ALA A 49 20.16 -2.45 5.64
CA ALA A 49 19.89 -3.57 6.53
C ALA A 49 20.68 -3.44 7.83
N PRO A 50 20.08 -3.79 8.98
CA PRO A 50 20.83 -4.00 10.21
C PRO A 50 21.89 -5.08 10.02
N LYS A 51 23.08 -4.89 10.62
CA LYS A 51 24.19 -5.88 10.57
C LYS A 51 23.87 -7.13 11.38
N GLN A 52 23.04 -6.96 12.39
CA GLN A 52 22.60 -8.00 13.32
C GLN A 52 21.07 -7.97 13.45
N LEU A 53 20.53 -8.18 14.66
CA LEU A 53 19.16 -7.86 14.97
C LEU A 53 19.01 -6.34 15.12
N LEU A 54 17.92 -5.77 14.65
CA LEU A 54 17.65 -4.33 14.75
C LEU A 54 17.87 -3.77 16.17
N TYR A 55 17.42 -4.53 17.18
CA TYR A 55 17.65 -4.16 18.57
C TYR A 55 19.14 -3.99 18.92
N GLN A 56 20.00 -4.91 18.47
CA GLN A 56 21.42 -4.88 18.81
C GLN A 56 22.11 -3.71 18.11
N ASP A 57 21.85 -3.48 16.85
CA ASP A 57 22.42 -2.36 16.10
C ASP A 57 21.97 -1.01 16.70
N CYS A 58 20.70 -0.87 17.06
CA CYS A 58 20.21 0.31 17.76
C CYS A 58 20.93 0.51 19.10
N LYS A 59 21.10 -0.55 19.89
CA LYS A 59 21.80 -0.50 21.17
C LYS A 59 23.25 -0.03 21.01
N ASP A 60 23.97 -0.56 20.03
CA ASP A 60 25.37 -0.22 19.79
C ASP A 60 25.52 1.24 19.36
N ILE A 61 24.65 1.72 18.46
CA ILE A 61 24.63 3.12 18.02
C ILE A 61 24.26 4.05 19.18
N ILE A 62 23.26 3.72 19.98
CA ILE A 62 22.83 4.50 21.14
C ILE A 62 23.95 4.56 22.17
N ASN A 63 24.61 3.43 22.46
CA ASN A 63 25.74 3.41 23.39
C ASN A 63 26.86 4.33 22.89
N LYS A 64 27.23 4.25 21.61
CA LYS A 64 28.29 5.05 21.01
C LYS A 64 27.97 6.55 20.93
N LYS A 65 26.75 6.89 20.47
CA LYS A 65 26.37 8.28 20.16
C LYS A 65 25.70 9.02 21.33
N VAL A 66 25.10 8.30 22.26
CA VAL A 66 24.34 8.89 23.38
C VAL A 66 25.00 8.62 24.70
N ILE A 67 25.18 7.37 25.12
CA ILE A 67 25.71 7.03 26.45
C ILE A 67 27.17 7.47 26.62
N ALA A 68 28.01 7.19 25.63
CA ALA A 68 29.42 7.60 25.67
C ALA A 68 29.60 9.12 25.75
N ASN A 69 28.58 9.90 25.34
CA ASN A 69 28.57 11.36 25.41
C ASN A 69 27.79 11.91 26.63
N GLY A 70 27.55 11.09 27.65
CA GLY A 70 26.86 11.49 28.88
C GLY A 70 25.36 11.60 28.80
N GLY A 71 24.76 11.18 27.66
CA GLY A 71 23.31 11.11 27.51
C GLY A 71 22.68 9.96 28.31
N ARG A 72 21.38 10.05 28.56
CA ARG A 72 20.61 9.06 29.33
C ARG A 72 19.57 8.35 28.48
N VAL A 73 19.41 7.06 28.70
CA VAL A 73 18.35 6.22 28.13
C VAL A 73 17.51 5.66 29.26
N THR A 74 16.21 5.79 29.16
CA THR A 74 15.23 5.29 30.13
C THR A 74 14.29 4.27 29.49
N LYS A 75 13.50 3.56 30.29
CA LYS A 75 12.44 2.67 29.77
C LYS A 75 11.37 3.41 28.94
N ALA A 76 11.24 4.71 29.13
CA ALA A 76 10.31 5.56 28.39
C ALA A 76 10.89 6.08 27.06
N SER A 77 12.22 5.98 26.86
CA SER A 77 12.87 6.47 25.65
C SER A 77 12.41 5.70 24.41
N ASN A 78 12.08 6.42 23.35
CA ASN A 78 11.90 5.83 22.02
C ASN A 78 13.28 5.56 21.41
N TRP A 79 13.46 4.35 20.92
CA TRP A 79 14.73 3.91 20.33
C TRP A 79 14.77 4.10 18.83
N ILE A 80 13.61 3.94 18.18
CA ILE A 80 13.44 4.26 16.76
C ILE A 80 12.19 5.08 16.53
N CYS A 81 12.18 5.82 15.45
CA CYS A 81 11.00 6.34 14.79
C CYS A 81 10.94 5.73 13.40
N GLU A 82 9.91 4.94 13.14
CA GLU A 82 9.64 4.35 11.84
C GLU A 82 8.85 5.36 11.01
N CYS A 83 9.38 5.70 9.87
CA CYS A 83 8.78 6.58 8.90
C CYS A 83 8.34 5.76 7.68
N ILE A 84 7.04 5.77 7.38
CA ILE A 84 6.47 5.03 6.26
C ILE A 84 6.12 6.01 5.15
N PHE A 85 6.62 5.72 3.94
CA PHE A 85 6.37 6.48 2.73
C PHE A 85 5.71 5.59 1.70
N SER A 86 4.45 5.87 1.35
CA SER A 86 3.74 5.11 0.33
C SER A 86 4.21 5.54 -1.07
N TYR A 87 4.37 4.56 -1.96
CA TYR A 87 4.59 4.78 -3.37
C TYR A 87 3.23 4.76 -4.08
N PRO A 88 2.77 5.87 -4.66
CA PRO A 88 1.46 5.94 -5.30
C PRO A 88 1.34 5.02 -6.51
N GLU A 89 0.17 4.37 -6.66
CA GLU A 89 -0.13 3.47 -7.80
C GLU A 89 -0.04 4.15 -9.16
N GLU A 90 -0.28 5.45 -9.22
CA GLU A 90 -0.24 6.22 -10.45
C GLU A 90 1.17 6.47 -10.98
N LEU A 91 2.19 6.14 -10.20
CA LEU A 91 3.59 6.29 -10.60
C LEU A 91 4.13 5.00 -11.24
N PRO A 92 5.00 5.10 -12.25
CA PRO A 92 5.61 3.93 -12.89
C PRO A 92 6.44 3.11 -11.90
N ILE A 93 6.13 1.82 -11.75
CA ILE A 93 6.78 0.93 -10.76
C ILE A 93 8.29 0.79 -11.01
N GLU A 94 8.76 1.00 -12.22
CA GLU A 94 10.16 0.97 -12.62
C GLU A 94 10.97 2.08 -11.94
N ARG A 95 10.30 3.14 -11.48
CA ARG A 95 10.93 4.27 -10.78
C ARG A 95 10.86 4.15 -9.26
N LEU A 96 10.38 3.01 -8.72
CA LEU A 96 10.26 2.80 -7.28
C LEU A 96 11.59 2.99 -6.54
N ASP A 97 12.69 2.46 -7.08
CA ASP A 97 14.01 2.59 -6.45
C ASP A 97 14.50 4.04 -6.44
N GLU A 98 14.31 4.78 -7.53
CA GLU A 98 14.66 6.20 -7.59
C GLU A 98 13.87 7.02 -6.55
N TYR A 99 12.57 6.74 -6.41
CA TYR A 99 11.72 7.37 -5.40
C TYR A 99 12.23 7.10 -3.99
N ASN A 100 12.48 5.83 -3.67
CA ASN A 100 12.95 5.42 -2.34
C ASN A 100 14.34 6.00 -2.02
N ASP A 101 15.24 6.03 -2.99
CA ASP A 101 16.56 6.65 -2.84
C ASP A 101 16.47 8.15 -2.53
N LEU A 102 15.57 8.88 -3.19
CA LEU A 102 15.35 10.30 -2.91
C LEU A 102 14.81 10.51 -1.48
N VAL A 103 13.86 9.67 -1.04
CA VAL A 103 13.33 9.72 0.31
C VAL A 103 14.42 9.42 1.33
N ILE A 104 15.20 8.35 1.16
CA ILE A 104 16.27 7.95 2.07
C ILE A 104 17.33 9.06 2.17
N LYS A 105 17.76 9.61 1.05
CA LYS A 105 18.75 10.71 1.01
C LYS A 105 18.22 11.97 1.71
N TYR A 106 16.99 12.35 1.46
CA TYR A 106 16.37 13.50 2.10
C TYR A 106 16.24 13.32 3.60
N MET A 107 15.75 12.16 4.06
CA MET A 107 15.62 11.87 5.48
C MET A 107 16.97 11.76 6.18
N GLY A 108 17.96 11.17 5.51
CA GLY A 108 19.36 11.11 5.99
C GLY A 108 19.97 12.50 6.17
N ALA A 109 19.75 13.42 5.22
CA ALA A 109 20.19 14.80 5.34
C ALA A 109 19.52 15.57 6.49
N ARG A 110 18.25 15.23 6.80
CA ARG A 110 17.48 15.90 7.86
C ARG A 110 17.73 15.34 9.26
N LEU A 111 17.92 14.04 9.40
CA LEU A 111 17.97 13.34 10.70
C LEU A 111 19.32 12.65 10.96
N GLY A 112 20.26 12.77 10.02
CA GLY A 112 21.55 12.09 10.07
C GLY A 112 21.51 10.71 9.40
N ALA A 113 22.25 10.54 8.31
CA ALA A 113 22.31 9.29 7.56
C ALA A 113 22.76 8.10 8.44
N ASP A 114 23.72 8.33 9.34
CA ASP A 114 24.22 7.33 10.30
C ASP A 114 23.22 6.97 11.41
N ASN A 115 22.08 7.62 11.47
CA ASN A 115 20.99 7.30 12.40
C ASN A 115 19.93 6.41 11.75
N ILE A 116 19.97 6.24 10.42
CA ILE A 116 19.10 5.30 9.70
C ILE A 116 19.66 3.90 9.88
N VAL A 117 18.90 3.01 10.50
CA VAL A 117 19.32 1.64 10.83
C VAL A 117 18.70 0.61 9.92
N MET A 118 17.56 0.94 9.31
CA MET A 118 16.90 0.07 8.33
C MET A 118 16.12 0.92 7.32
N ALA A 119 16.16 0.49 6.07
CA ALA A 119 15.30 0.98 5.00
C ALA A 119 14.90 -0.21 4.14
N CYS A 120 13.62 -0.56 4.14
CA CYS A 120 13.09 -1.64 3.31
C CYS A 120 11.75 -1.24 2.70
N CYS A 121 11.52 -1.66 1.47
CA CYS A 121 10.26 -1.42 0.77
C CYS A 121 9.51 -2.74 0.61
N HIS A 122 8.28 -2.78 1.11
CA HIS A 122 7.33 -3.83 0.80
C HIS A 122 6.66 -3.48 -0.53
N VAL A 123 6.84 -4.35 -1.53
CA VAL A 123 6.40 -4.02 -2.91
C VAL A 123 4.99 -4.49 -3.17
N GLN A 124 4.72 -5.77 -2.97
CA GLN A 124 3.41 -6.36 -3.26
C GLN A 124 3.10 -7.57 -2.37
N ASP A 125 3.78 -7.75 -1.26
CA ASP A 125 3.61 -8.90 -0.38
C ASP A 125 2.56 -8.69 0.72
N GLU A 126 2.01 -7.49 0.82
CA GLU A 126 0.88 -7.21 1.70
C GLU A 126 -0.13 -6.28 1.01
N ALA A 127 -1.34 -6.17 1.60
CA ALA A 127 -2.39 -5.34 1.04
C ALA A 127 -2.01 -3.84 1.02
N GLY A 128 -2.33 -3.17 -0.09
CA GLY A 128 -2.07 -1.76 -0.30
C GLY A 128 -1.00 -1.49 -1.36
N VAL A 129 -0.58 -0.25 -1.42
CA VAL A 129 0.45 0.21 -2.36
C VAL A 129 1.84 -0.13 -1.83
N PRO A 130 2.88 -0.20 -2.69
CA PRO A 130 4.26 -0.30 -2.25
C PRO A 130 4.60 0.80 -1.24
N HIS A 131 5.34 0.46 -0.20
CA HIS A 131 5.71 1.43 0.83
C HIS A 131 7.08 1.15 1.44
N LEU A 132 7.80 2.25 1.68
CA LEU A 132 9.12 2.24 2.30
C LEU A 132 8.97 2.38 3.82
N HIS A 133 9.50 1.43 4.57
CA HIS A 133 9.78 1.53 6.00
C HIS A 133 11.18 2.08 6.19
N LEU A 134 11.30 3.18 6.90
CA LEU A 134 12.57 3.84 7.22
C LEU A 134 12.70 3.98 8.73
N ASP A 135 13.53 3.15 9.35
CA ASP A 135 13.76 3.13 10.79
C ASP A 135 14.94 4.00 11.17
N ILE A 136 14.69 5.01 11.99
CA ILE A 136 15.68 6.04 12.36
C ILE A 136 15.79 6.12 13.87
N ILE A 137 17.03 6.07 14.39
CA ILE A 137 17.28 6.36 15.81
C ILE A 137 17.19 7.86 16.02
N PRO A 138 16.27 8.37 16.86
CA PRO A 138 16.04 9.81 17.03
C PRO A 138 17.12 10.45 17.94
N ILE A 139 18.33 10.58 17.43
CA ILE A 139 19.46 11.21 18.14
C ILE A 139 19.56 12.68 17.76
N ASP A 140 19.41 13.54 18.75
CA ASP A 140 19.51 14.99 18.63
C ASP A 140 20.56 15.51 19.64
N ASN A 141 21.64 16.13 19.15
CA ASN A 141 22.72 16.69 19.98
C ASN A 141 23.22 15.71 21.07
N GLY A 142 23.47 14.44 20.70
CA GLY A 142 23.92 13.40 21.61
C GLY A 142 22.86 12.89 22.60
N LYS A 143 21.61 13.22 22.40
CA LYS A 143 20.49 12.76 23.23
C LYS A 143 19.50 11.95 22.41
N LEU A 144 18.92 10.91 22.99
CA LEU A 144 17.84 10.14 22.40
C LEU A 144 16.52 10.88 22.64
N SER A 145 16.03 11.62 21.64
CA SER A 145 14.86 12.47 21.75
C SER A 145 14.01 12.50 20.49
N SER A 146 12.98 11.65 20.44
CA SER A 146 11.99 11.71 19.36
C SER A 146 11.14 12.99 19.42
N LYS A 147 10.93 13.57 20.60
CA LYS A 147 10.10 14.76 20.78
C LYS A 147 10.68 16.01 20.15
N THR A 148 12.03 16.13 20.09
CA THR A 148 12.69 17.28 19.49
C THR A 148 12.89 17.15 17.98
N LEU A 149 12.94 15.92 17.48
CA LEU A 149 13.16 15.65 16.06
C LEU A 149 11.85 15.43 15.28
N ILE A 150 10.93 14.63 15.81
CA ILE A 150 9.67 14.29 15.14
C ILE A 150 8.57 15.19 15.68
N THR A 151 8.71 16.48 15.41
CA THR A 151 7.72 17.49 15.80
C THR A 151 6.61 17.60 14.75
N ARG A 152 5.51 18.28 15.12
CA ARG A 152 4.46 18.60 14.15
C ARG A 152 4.99 19.40 12.97
N ASP A 153 5.89 20.35 13.22
CA ASP A 153 6.49 21.16 12.16
C ASP A 153 7.39 20.33 11.26
N PHE A 154 8.14 19.37 11.84
CA PHE A 154 8.90 18.40 11.03
C PHE A 154 7.97 17.60 10.11
N ILE A 155 6.90 17.01 10.64
CA ILE A 155 5.92 16.22 9.85
C ILE A 155 5.31 17.11 8.75
N THR A 156 4.88 18.32 9.09
CA THR A 156 4.34 19.28 8.10
C THR A 156 5.36 19.64 7.04
N SER A 157 6.64 19.79 7.42
CA SER A 157 7.71 20.09 6.47
C SER A 157 7.95 18.94 5.49
N ILE A 158 7.83 17.68 5.93
CA ILE A 158 7.94 16.51 5.05
C ILE A 158 6.81 16.54 4.00
N HIS A 159 5.56 16.74 4.42
CA HIS A 159 4.42 16.84 3.50
C HIS A 159 4.55 17.97 2.48
N ARG A 160 5.23 19.06 2.84
CA ARG A 160 5.47 20.19 1.93
C ARG A 160 6.65 19.97 1.00
N LEU A 161 7.79 19.54 1.55
CA LEU A 161 9.05 19.55 0.82
C LEU A 161 9.27 18.29 0.00
N MET A 162 8.81 17.13 0.47
CA MET A 162 9.03 15.87 -0.25
C MET A 162 8.32 15.84 -1.61
N PRO A 163 7.03 16.22 -1.74
CA PRO A 163 6.39 16.34 -3.04
C PRO A 163 7.11 17.30 -4.00
N MET A 164 7.64 18.42 -3.49
CA MET A 164 8.40 19.37 -4.30
C MET A 164 9.70 18.74 -4.83
N ILE A 165 10.42 18.00 -3.98
CA ILE A 165 11.64 17.27 -4.38
C ILE A 165 11.31 16.23 -5.44
N LEU A 166 10.27 15.42 -5.22
CA LEU A 166 9.83 14.39 -6.16
C LEU A 166 9.44 14.99 -7.52
N ARG A 167 8.71 16.11 -7.54
CA ARG A 167 8.35 16.83 -8.78
C ARG A 167 9.57 17.33 -9.52
N ASN A 168 10.57 17.86 -8.82
CA ASN A 168 11.83 18.32 -9.43
C ASN A 168 12.63 17.16 -10.07
N HIS A 169 12.36 15.91 -9.66
CA HIS A 169 12.90 14.70 -10.27
C HIS A 169 11.91 14.03 -11.26
N GLY A 170 10.88 14.76 -11.68
CA GLY A 170 9.94 14.30 -12.71
C GLY A 170 8.88 13.31 -12.25
N PHE A 171 8.63 13.19 -10.94
CA PHE A 171 7.48 12.45 -10.43
C PHE A 171 6.21 13.29 -10.48
N ASN A 172 5.12 12.75 -11.03
CA ASN A 172 3.83 13.45 -11.13
C ASN A 172 3.03 13.33 -9.83
N VAL A 173 3.48 14.01 -8.78
CA VAL A 173 2.84 14.05 -7.46
C VAL A 173 2.18 15.40 -7.19
N GLU A 174 1.07 15.39 -6.43
CA GLU A 174 0.37 16.62 -6.01
C GLU A 174 1.26 17.46 -5.07
N SER A 175 1.13 18.77 -5.13
CA SER A 175 1.71 19.66 -4.13
C SER A 175 0.98 19.52 -2.78
N TYR A 176 1.62 20.01 -1.71
CA TYR A 176 0.98 20.03 -0.40
C TYR A 176 -0.33 20.84 -0.39
N GLU A 177 -0.40 21.91 -1.17
CA GLU A 177 -1.56 22.79 -1.30
C GLU A 177 -2.73 22.13 -2.04
N GLU A 178 -2.45 21.20 -2.96
CA GLU A 178 -3.43 20.49 -3.77
C GLU A 178 -4.06 19.31 -3.03
N THR A 179 -3.48 18.86 -1.92
CA THR A 179 -3.96 17.67 -1.20
C THR A 179 -5.12 18.00 -0.27
N GLU A 180 -6.31 17.49 -0.53
CA GLU A 180 -7.52 17.68 0.29
C GLU A 180 -7.44 17.08 1.70
N THR A 181 -6.68 16.01 1.90
CA THR A 181 -6.52 15.30 3.17
C THR A 181 -5.98 16.18 4.31
N ARG A 182 -5.43 17.31 3.98
CA ARG A 182 -4.92 18.31 4.92
C ARG A 182 -5.97 18.84 5.92
N ARG A 183 -7.23 18.96 5.47
CA ARG A 183 -8.31 19.55 6.25
C ARG A 183 -9.00 18.55 7.17
N THR A 184 -8.94 17.27 6.88
CA THR A 184 -9.70 16.22 7.56
C THR A 184 -8.86 15.36 8.52
N GLY A 185 -7.52 15.51 8.53
CA GLY A 185 -6.65 14.53 9.15
C GLY A 185 -6.71 13.21 8.37
N GLY A 186 -5.59 12.61 8.02
CA GLY A 186 -5.57 11.31 7.35
C GLY A 186 -6.24 10.23 8.21
N LEU A 187 -6.90 9.27 7.56
CA LEU A 187 -7.42 8.09 8.25
C LEU A 187 -6.26 7.29 8.84
N SER A 188 -6.43 6.74 10.03
CA SER A 188 -5.51 5.73 10.55
C SER A 188 -5.53 4.50 9.64
N ALA A 189 -4.47 3.70 9.64
CA ALA A 189 -4.42 2.47 8.84
C ALA A 189 -5.63 1.55 9.08
N LYS A 190 -6.12 1.50 10.33
CA LYS A 190 -7.31 0.74 10.71
C LYS A 190 -8.60 1.31 10.10
N GLU A 191 -8.76 2.63 10.11
CA GLU A 191 -9.91 3.31 9.51
C GLU A 191 -9.89 3.21 7.99
N TYR A 192 -8.71 3.34 7.37
CA TYR A 192 -8.52 3.14 5.94
C TYR A 192 -8.89 1.71 5.53
N LYS A 193 -8.38 0.69 6.24
CA LYS A 193 -8.72 -0.72 5.99
C LYS A 193 -10.23 -0.96 6.08
N LYS A 194 -10.87 -0.43 7.13
CA LYS A 194 -12.33 -0.55 7.29
C LYS A 194 -13.09 0.10 6.13
N LYS A 195 -12.68 1.28 5.69
CA LYS A 195 -13.29 1.98 4.57
C LYS A 195 -13.15 1.16 3.27
N MET A 196 -11.96 0.63 2.98
CA MET A 196 -11.72 -0.20 1.80
C MET A 196 -12.53 -1.50 1.83
N GLU A 197 -12.69 -2.13 3.00
CA GLU A 197 -13.55 -3.30 3.16
C GLU A 197 -15.03 -2.98 2.90
N GLU A 198 -15.52 -1.82 3.35
CA GLU A 198 -16.89 -1.34 3.10
C GLU A 198 -17.10 -1.08 1.60
N GLU A 199 -16.19 -0.35 0.95
CA GLU A 199 -16.23 -0.08 -0.50
C GLU A 199 -16.19 -1.39 -1.33
N SER A 200 -15.36 -2.34 -0.95
CA SER A 200 -15.27 -3.65 -1.60
C SER A 200 -16.57 -4.44 -1.46
N ARG A 201 -17.23 -4.42 -0.29
CA ARG A 201 -18.54 -5.07 -0.09
C ARG A 201 -19.63 -4.44 -0.95
N GLU A 202 -19.64 -3.11 -1.04
CA GLU A 202 -20.61 -2.42 -1.92
C GLU A 202 -20.39 -2.73 -3.39
N LEU A 203 -19.13 -2.78 -3.83
CA LEU A 203 -18.77 -3.14 -5.19
C LEU A 203 -19.18 -4.57 -5.53
N ASN A 204 -18.91 -5.54 -4.65
CA ASN A 204 -19.30 -6.93 -4.82
C ASN A 204 -20.83 -7.06 -4.89
N LYS A 205 -21.59 -6.34 -4.07
CA LYS A 205 -23.05 -6.33 -4.14
C LYS A 205 -23.55 -5.84 -5.49
N LYS A 206 -22.99 -4.75 -6.02
CA LYS A 206 -23.33 -4.24 -7.35
C LYS A 206 -22.98 -5.25 -8.45
N LEU A 207 -21.84 -5.92 -8.33
CA LEU A 207 -21.43 -6.96 -9.26
C LEU A 207 -22.43 -8.13 -9.27
N ASP A 208 -22.85 -8.60 -8.09
CA ASP A 208 -23.84 -9.66 -7.96
C ASP A 208 -25.20 -9.27 -8.58
N GLU A 209 -25.62 -8.02 -8.42
CA GLU A 209 -26.83 -7.48 -9.05
C GLU A 209 -26.71 -7.47 -10.58
N MET A 210 -25.58 -7.00 -11.12
CA MET A 210 -25.30 -7.02 -12.56
C MET A 210 -25.26 -8.44 -13.14
N VAL A 211 -24.66 -9.38 -12.43
CA VAL A 211 -24.62 -10.80 -12.85
C VAL A 211 -26.03 -11.38 -12.91
N LYS A 212 -26.89 -11.08 -11.94
CA LYS A 212 -28.31 -11.51 -11.97
C LYS A 212 -29.07 -10.93 -13.17
N GLU A 213 -28.89 -9.64 -13.45
CA GLU A 213 -29.52 -9.00 -14.61
C GLU A 213 -29.01 -9.60 -15.91
N TYR A 214 -27.73 -9.86 -16.04
CA TYR A 214 -27.13 -10.52 -17.19
C TYR A 214 -27.73 -11.92 -17.42
N ASN A 215 -27.80 -12.73 -16.37
CA ASN A 215 -28.37 -14.07 -16.47
C ASN A 215 -29.86 -14.03 -16.89
N ASN A 216 -30.65 -13.12 -16.30
CA ASN A 216 -32.03 -12.92 -16.72
C ASN A 216 -32.18 -12.51 -18.20
N LEU A 217 -31.27 -11.69 -18.71
CA LEU A 217 -31.25 -11.29 -20.11
C LEU A 217 -30.83 -12.45 -21.00
N ALA A 218 -29.84 -13.24 -20.59
CA ALA A 218 -29.42 -14.45 -21.30
C ALA A 218 -30.57 -15.47 -21.42
N ASP A 219 -31.32 -15.70 -20.34
CA ASP A 219 -32.47 -16.60 -20.35
C ASP A 219 -33.58 -16.11 -21.31
N LYS A 220 -33.86 -14.80 -21.29
CA LYS A 220 -34.82 -14.20 -22.24
C LYS A 220 -34.37 -14.36 -23.69
N TYR A 221 -33.06 -14.15 -23.93
CA TYR A 221 -32.49 -14.32 -25.27
C TYR A 221 -32.62 -15.77 -25.74
N ASN A 222 -32.25 -16.73 -24.91
CA ASN A 222 -32.34 -18.16 -25.23
C ASN A 222 -33.77 -18.55 -25.56
N LYS A 223 -34.76 -18.09 -24.78
CA LYS A 223 -36.16 -18.32 -25.04
C LYS A 223 -36.61 -17.73 -26.39
N LEU A 224 -36.16 -16.51 -26.72
CA LEU A 224 -36.48 -15.91 -28.04
C LEU A 224 -35.86 -16.69 -29.20
N VAL A 225 -34.67 -17.26 -29.01
CA VAL A 225 -34.05 -18.14 -30.01
C VAL A 225 -34.91 -19.42 -30.22
N GLU A 226 -35.32 -20.08 -29.12
CA GLU A 226 -36.20 -21.26 -29.17
C GLU A 226 -37.53 -20.96 -29.87
N ASP A 227 -38.17 -19.85 -29.50
CA ASP A 227 -39.45 -19.41 -30.10
C ASP A 227 -39.29 -19.13 -31.60
N LYS A 228 -38.18 -18.52 -32.01
CA LYS A 228 -37.86 -18.28 -33.43
C LYS A 228 -37.68 -19.58 -34.19
N GLU A 229 -36.91 -20.52 -33.67
CA GLU A 229 -36.69 -21.85 -34.30
C GLU A 229 -38.00 -22.61 -34.43
N ALA A 230 -38.85 -22.61 -33.42
CA ALA A 230 -40.17 -23.24 -33.47
C ALA A 230 -41.08 -22.61 -34.55
N LEU A 231 -41.05 -21.26 -34.67
CA LEU A 231 -41.78 -20.54 -35.69
C LEU A 231 -41.30 -20.87 -37.13
N GLU A 232 -39.98 -20.92 -37.30
CA GLU A 232 -39.38 -21.30 -38.59
C GLU A 232 -39.72 -22.73 -38.99
N GLN A 233 -39.72 -23.66 -38.04
CA GLN A 233 -40.12 -25.03 -38.27
C GLN A 233 -41.61 -25.13 -38.65
N LYS A 234 -42.49 -24.40 -37.97
CA LYS A 234 -43.90 -24.32 -38.28
C LYS A 234 -44.16 -23.77 -39.68
N ASN A 235 -43.44 -22.75 -40.08
CA ASN A 235 -43.53 -22.17 -41.42
C ASN A 235 -43.04 -23.15 -42.51
N ARG A 236 -41.95 -23.88 -42.26
CA ARG A 236 -41.49 -24.94 -43.16
C ARG A 236 -42.54 -26.04 -43.36
N ASN A 237 -43.15 -26.53 -42.27
CA ASN A 237 -44.17 -27.56 -42.33
C ASN A 237 -45.39 -27.09 -43.13
N LYS A 238 -45.85 -25.84 -42.90
CA LYS A 238 -46.94 -25.25 -43.70
C LYS A 238 -46.60 -25.18 -45.19
N ALA A 239 -45.36 -24.77 -45.54
CA ALA A 239 -44.93 -24.72 -46.93
C ALA A 239 -44.93 -26.10 -47.59
N TYR A 240 -44.48 -27.14 -46.87
CA TYR A 240 -44.57 -28.53 -47.37
C TYR A 240 -46.01 -29.00 -47.55
N GLU A 241 -46.96 -28.67 -46.65
CA GLU A 241 -48.40 -29.00 -46.81
C GLU A 241 -49.00 -28.35 -48.05
N VAL A 242 -48.71 -27.09 -48.31
CA VAL A 242 -49.16 -26.36 -49.49
C VAL A 242 -48.60 -26.98 -50.77
N ILE A 243 -47.36 -27.35 -50.84
CA ILE A 243 -46.70 -27.99 -51.99
C ILE A 243 -47.35 -29.34 -52.25
N ASN A 244 -47.57 -30.20 -51.25
CA ASN A 244 -48.21 -31.51 -51.34
C ASN A 244 -49.67 -31.42 -51.77
N GLN A 245 -50.42 -30.38 -51.37
CA GLN A 245 -51.78 -30.15 -51.82
C GLN A 245 -51.84 -29.76 -53.31
N GLN A 246 -50.88 -28.93 -53.76
CA GLN A 246 -50.82 -28.55 -55.19
C GLN A 246 -50.45 -29.74 -56.10
N GLU A 247 -49.61 -30.66 -55.63
CA GLU A 247 -49.23 -31.86 -56.36
C GLU A 247 -50.41 -32.88 -56.46
N ARG A 248 -51.24 -32.95 -55.42
CA ARG A 248 -52.43 -33.85 -55.44
C ARG A 248 -53.60 -33.35 -56.33
N ASN A 249 -53.57 -32.07 -56.63
CA ASN A 249 -54.61 -31.41 -57.47
C ASN A 249 -54.20 -31.31 -58.94
N ARG A 250 -53.02 -31.83 -59.30
CA ARG A 250 -52.54 -32.03 -60.68
C ARG A 250 -52.73 -33.47 -61.12
#